data_ae371e7c8e4a19c1973cdd9720ea03e7
#
_entry.id   ae371e7c8e4a19c1973cdd9720ea03e7
#
_cell.length_a   1.000
_cell.length_b   1.000
_cell.length_c   1.000
_cell.angle_alpha   90.00
_cell.angle_beta   90.00
_cell.angle_gamma   90.00
#
_symmetry.space_group_name_H-M   'P 1'
#
loop_
_entity.id
_entity.type
_entity.pdbx_description
1 polymer ?
#
loop_
_entity_poly.entity_id
_entity_poly.type
_entity_poly.pdbx_seq_one_letter_code
_entity_poly.pdbx_strand_id
1 'polypeptide(L)'
;MVVLNRIYTRTGDDGTTALGSGERRPKYDLRISAYGTVDETNAAIGIVRLHLADARDLDAMLGLIQNDLFDLGADLAVPQREGKAERLRMLSSQVERLERDIDSLNTRLAPLTSFVLPGGTPAAAHLHLARTICRRAERIMVELAAKPDEPVSAAGIQYMNRLSDFLFVASRSVNNNGAGDVLWVPGQNR
;
A
#
# COMPACT_ATOMS: atom_id res chain seq x y z
N MET A 1 -2.39 -4.32 -24.74
CA MET A 1 -1.28 -3.35 -24.55
C MET A 1 -1.91 -1.97 -24.41
N VAL A 2 -1.60 -1.23 -23.35
CA VAL A 2 -2.09 0.15 -23.19
C VAL A 2 -1.16 1.06 -23.99
N VAL A 3 -1.73 1.84 -24.93
CA VAL A 3 -0.99 2.83 -25.71
C VAL A 3 -1.37 4.22 -25.19
N LEU A 4 -0.44 4.90 -24.54
CA LEU A 4 -0.64 6.23 -23.95
C LEU A 4 -0.03 7.30 -24.89
N ASN A 5 -0.69 7.56 -26.01
CA ASN A 5 -0.22 8.54 -27.01
C ASN A 5 -0.48 10.00 -26.58
N ARG A 6 -1.36 10.22 -25.60
CA ARG A 6 -1.75 11.53 -25.12
C ARG A 6 -2.00 11.47 -23.62
N ILE A 7 -1.25 12.26 -22.85
CA ILE A 7 -1.31 12.23 -21.37
C ILE A 7 -2.52 13.00 -20.84
N TYR A 8 -2.83 14.17 -21.39
CA TYR A 8 -3.99 14.94 -20.97
C TYR A 8 -5.13 14.82 -21.98
N THR A 9 -6.34 14.60 -21.49
CA THR A 9 -7.57 14.47 -22.30
C THR A 9 -8.57 15.60 -22.06
N ARG A 10 -8.37 16.38 -20.98
CA ARG A 10 -9.25 17.45 -20.48
C ARG A 10 -10.67 17.01 -20.09
N THR A 11 -10.96 15.70 -20.15
CA THR A 11 -12.29 15.15 -19.82
C THR A 11 -12.63 15.19 -18.34
N GLY A 12 -11.65 15.48 -17.48
CA GLY A 12 -11.81 15.54 -16.03
C GLY A 12 -11.78 16.96 -15.45
N ASP A 13 -11.76 17.99 -16.30
CA ASP A 13 -11.66 19.40 -15.85
C ASP A 13 -12.98 19.88 -15.20
N ASP A 14 -14.08 19.15 -15.44
CA ASP A 14 -15.38 19.35 -14.80
C ASP A 14 -15.47 18.78 -13.35
N GLY A 15 -14.39 18.25 -12.80
CA GLY A 15 -14.35 17.63 -11.47
C GLY A 15 -14.81 16.17 -11.44
N THR A 16 -15.02 15.54 -12.60
CA THR A 16 -15.35 14.12 -12.70
C THR A 16 -14.17 13.29 -13.25
N THR A 17 -14.24 11.97 -13.06
CA THR A 17 -13.30 11.01 -13.64
C THR A 17 -14.03 9.73 -14.02
N ALA A 18 -13.44 8.95 -14.95
CA ALA A 18 -13.98 7.65 -15.33
C ALA A 18 -13.30 6.53 -14.54
N LEU A 19 -14.11 5.60 -14.02
CA LEU A 19 -13.61 4.30 -13.55
C LEU A 19 -13.11 3.46 -14.73
N GLY A 20 -12.38 2.39 -14.47
CA GLY A 20 -11.96 1.42 -15.49
C GLY A 20 -13.13 0.71 -16.20
N SER A 21 -14.34 0.79 -15.64
CA SER A 21 -15.59 0.35 -16.28
C SER A 21 -16.15 1.35 -17.31
N GLY A 22 -15.62 2.57 -17.37
CA GLY A 22 -16.16 3.70 -18.13
C GLY A 22 -17.22 4.52 -17.39
N GLU A 23 -17.68 4.10 -16.21
CA GLU A 23 -18.59 4.84 -15.36
C GLU A 23 -17.92 6.12 -14.86
N ARG A 24 -18.60 7.27 -14.99
CA ARG A 24 -18.07 8.54 -14.49
C ARG A 24 -18.53 8.80 -13.05
N ARG A 25 -17.60 9.28 -12.24
CA ARG A 25 -17.83 9.64 -10.85
C ARG A 25 -17.18 10.98 -10.50
N PRO A 26 -17.66 11.69 -9.47
CA PRO A 26 -16.95 12.84 -8.93
C PRO A 26 -15.55 12.44 -8.44
N LYS A 27 -14.54 13.29 -8.61
CA LYS A 27 -13.17 13.03 -8.15
C LYS A 27 -13.07 12.86 -6.63
N TYR A 28 -14.03 13.36 -5.88
CA TYR A 28 -14.14 13.18 -4.43
C TYR A 28 -14.90 11.91 -4.00
N ASP A 29 -15.29 11.04 -4.94
CA ASP A 29 -15.90 9.75 -4.62
C ASP A 29 -14.95 8.89 -3.78
N LEU A 30 -15.50 8.11 -2.83
CA LEU A 30 -14.73 7.29 -1.92
C LEU A 30 -13.90 6.23 -2.65
N ARG A 31 -14.42 5.68 -3.75
CA ARG A 31 -13.69 4.71 -4.58
C ARG A 31 -12.48 5.35 -5.26
N ILE A 32 -12.64 6.59 -5.73
CA ILE A 32 -11.53 7.36 -6.30
C ILE A 32 -10.48 7.63 -5.21
N SER A 33 -10.92 8.00 -4.01
CA SER A 33 -10.03 8.20 -2.85
C SER A 33 -9.29 6.92 -2.45
N ALA A 34 -9.96 5.76 -2.52
CA ALA A 34 -9.36 4.47 -2.18
C ALA A 34 -8.18 4.14 -3.10
N TYR A 35 -8.40 4.04 -4.41
CA TYR A 35 -7.31 3.69 -5.31
C TYR A 35 -6.27 4.82 -5.46
N GLY A 36 -6.66 6.09 -5.29
CA GLY A 36 -5.72 7.20 -5.27
C GLY A 36 -4.77 7.14 -4.08
N THR A 37 -5.25 6.71 -2.90
CA THR A 37 -4.39 6.53 -1.72
C THR A 37 -3.54 5.25 -1.82
N VAL A 38 -4.01 4.21 -2.54
CA VAL A 38 -3.17 3.06 -2.90
C VAL A 38 -2.01 3.50 -3.80
N ASP A 39 -2.28 4.35 -4.79
CA ASP A 39 -1.24 4.94 -5.66
C ASP A 39 -0.25 5.82 -4.87
N GLU A 40 -0.73 6.62 -3.92
CA GLU A 40 0.12 7.39 -3.00
C GLU A 40 1.04 6.47 -2.16
N THR A 41 0.52 5.33 -1.70
CA THR A 41 1.34 4.30 -1.00
C THR A 41 2.44 3.78 -1.93
N ASN A 42 2.09 3.49 -3.18
CA ASN A 42 3.03 3.01 -4.18
C ASN A 42 4.14 4.03 -4.48
N ALA A 43 3.77 5.30 -4.63
CA ALA A 43 4.73 6.39 -4.83
C ALA A 43 5.68 6.55 -3.62
N ALA A 44 5.16 6.44 -2.39
CA ALA A 44 5.98 6.48 -1.17
C ALA A 44 6.98 5.31 -1.12
N ILE A 45 6.58 4.11 -1.54
CA ILE A 45 7.49 2.96 -1.69
C ILE A 45 8.59 3.25 -2.72
N GLY A 46 8.27 3.94 -3.81
CA GLY A 46 9.27 4.37 -4.79
C GLY A 46 10.38 5.23 -4.17
N ILE A 47 10.03 6.12 -3.22
CA ILE A 47 11.02 6.92 -2.48
C ILE A 47 11.89 6.03 -1.59
N VAL A 48 11.30 5.06 -0.88
CA VAL A 48 12.06 4.08 -0.07
C VAL A 48 13.16 3.42 -0.90
N ARG A 49 12.81 2.93 -2.09
CA ARG A 49 13.72 2.18 -2.97
C ARG A 49 14.97 2.96 -3.38
N LEU A 50 14.91 4.29 -3.41
CA LEU A 50 16.09 5.14 -3.67
C LEU A 50 17.16 5.02 -2.57
N HIS A 51 16.82 4.49 -1.40
CA HIS A 51 17.70 4.38 -0.23
C HIS A 51 18.07 2.92 0.11
N LEU A 52 17.89 1.97 -0.82
CA LEU A 52 18.11 0.53 -0.60
C LEU A 52 19.28 -0.05 -1.41
N ALA A 53 20.27 0.77 -1.78
CA ALA A 53 21.41 0.31 -2.58
C ALA A 53 22.12 -0.94 -1.99
N ASP A 54 22.20 -1.01 -0.66
CA ASP A 54 22.85 -2.10 0.07
C ASP A 54 21.87 -3.18 0.56
N ALA A 55 20.57 -3.08 0.24
CA ALA A 55 19.50 -3.98 0.68
C ALA A 55 18.71 -4.54 -0.52
N ARG A 56 19.41 -5.17 -1.46
CA ARG A 56 18.87 -5.64 -2.74
C ARG A 56 17.68 -6.59 -2.60
N ASP A 57 17.68 -7.47 -1.61
CA ASP A 57 16.57 -8.41 -1.39
C ASP A 57 15.29 -7.65 -1.01
N LEU A 58 15.40 -6.66 -0.12
CA LEU A 58 14.27 -5.81 0.24
C LEU A 58 13.81 -4.94 -0.94
N ASP A 59 14.73 -4.42 -1.75
CA ASP A 59 14.36 -3.68 -2.97
C ASP A 59 13.58 -4.56 -3.95
N ALA A 60 13.98 -5.83 -4.12
CA ALA A 60 13.27 -6.78 -4.96
C ALA A 60 11.85 -7.06 -4.42
N MET A 61 11.69 -7.29 -3.10
CA MET A 61 10.37 -7.46 -2.47
C MET A 61 9.48 -6.23 -2.70
N LEU A 62 10.01 -5.02 -2.50
CA LEU A 62 9.27 -3.77 -2.74
C LEU A 62 8.91 -3.57 -4.22
N GLY A 63 9.75 -4.04 -5.14
CA GLY A 63 9.44 -4.04 -6.57
C GLY A 63 8.22 -4.90 -6.91
N LEU A 64 8.10 -6.09 -6.29
CA LEU A 64 6.90 -6.94 -6.43
C LEU A 64 5.68 -6.27 -5.81
N ILE A 65 5.82 -5.68 -4.62
CA ILE A 65 4.73 -4.96 -3.94
C ILE A 65 4.21 -3.80 -4.79
N GLN A 66 5.07 -3.04 -5.48
CA GLN A 66 4.64 -1.97 -6.35
C GLN A 66 3.76 -2.47 -7.51
N ASN A 67 4.09 -3.63 -8.09
CA ASN A 67 3.23 -4.26 -9.10
C ASN A 67 1.89 -4.71 -8.50
N ASP A 68 1.89 -5.32 -7.32
CA ASP A 68 0.64 -5.69 -6.64
C ASP A 68 -0.25 -4.49 -6.33
N LEU A 69 0.33 -3.34 -5.97
CA LEU A 69 -0.43 -2.12 -5.72
C LEU A 69 -1.08 -1.56 -7.01
N PHE A 70 -0.45 -1.76 -8.18
CA PHE A 70 -1.11 -1.49 -9.47
C PHE A 70 -2.26 -2.47 -9.73
N ASP A 71 -2.08 -3.75 -9.44
CA ASP A 71 -3.15 -4.76 -9.55
C ASP A 71 -4.33 -4.41 -8.63
N LEU A 72 -4.04 -4.01 -7.39
CA LEU A 72 -5.06 -3.55 -6.43
C LEU A 72 -5.77 -2.28 -6.91
N GLY A 73 -5.02 -1.32 -7.46
CA GLY A 73 -5.60 -0.11 -8.05
C GLY A 73 -6.55 -0.45 -9.21
N ALA A 74 -6.17 -1.41 -10.07
CA ALA A 74 -7.02 -1.88 -11.16
C ALA A 74 -8.27 -2.63 -10.65
N ASP A 75 -8.12 -3.46 -9.61
CA ASP A 75 -9.23 -4.15 -8.93
C ASP A 75 -10.25 -3.13 -8.38
N LEU A 76 -9.79 -2.13 -7.66
CA LEU A 76 -10.63 -1.07 -7.09
C LEU A 76 -11.28 -0.19 -8.16
N ALA A 77 -10.58 0.11 -9.26
CA ALA A 77 -11.08 0.94 -10.33
C ALA A 77 -12.19 0.27 -11.16
N VAL A 78 -12.39 -1.05 -11.01
CA VAL A 78 -13.43 -1.80 -11.73
C VAL A 78 -14.26 -2.60 -10.73
N PRO A 79 -15.32 -2.01 -10.13
CA PRO A 79 -16.21 -2.73 -9.21
C PRO A 79 -16.71 -4.03 -9.84
N GLN A 80 -16.67 -5.12 -9.08
CA GLN A 80 -17.19 -6.40 -9.53
C GLN A 80 -18.72 -6.31 -9.65
N ARG A 81 -19.28 -6.69 -10.80
CA ARG A 81 -20.71 -6.76 -11.05
C ARG A 81 -21.03 -8.09 -11.70
N GLU A 82 -22.14 -8.71 -11.33
CA GLU A 82 -22.62 -9.97 -11.92
C GLU A 82 -22.75 -9.85 -13.44
N GLY A 83 -22.43 -10.93 -14.14
CA GLY A 83 -22.57 -11.03 -15.61
C GLY A 83 -21.52 -10.23 -16.41
N LYS A 84 -20.50 -9.63 -15.80
CA LYS A 84 -19.40 -8.96 -16.48
C LYS A 84 -18.20 -9.90 -16.66
N ALA A 85 -17.41 -9.67 -17.73
CA ALA A 85 -16.18 -10.41 -17.98
C ALA A 85 -15.24 -10.37 -16.78
N GLU A 86 -14.52 -11.47 -16.58
CA GLU A 86 -13.48 -11.57 -15.54
C GLU A 86 -12.44 -10.46 -15.73
N ARG A 87 -12.12 -9.78 -14.65
CA ARG A 87 -11.17 -8.68 -14.60
C ARG A 87 -10.04 -9.04 -13.64
N LEU A 88 -8.92 -8.32 -13.76
CA LEU A 88 -7.83 -8.45 -12.81
C LEU A 88 -8.33 -8.23 -11.38
N ARG A 89 -8.00 -9.17 -10.47
CA ARG A 89 -8.36 -9.14 -9.05
C ARG A 89 -7.17 -9.50 -8.20
N MET A 90 -7.16 -8.97 -6.97
CA MET A 90 -6.21 -9.42 -5.97
C MET A 90 -6.47 -10.88 -5.59
N LEU A 91 -5.37 -11.64 -5.42
CA LEU A 91 -5.40 -13.06 -5.07
C LEU A 91 -4.86 -13.29 -3.66
N SER A 92 -5.36 -14.34 -2.98
CA SER A 92 -4.85 -14.77 -1.67
C SER A 92 -3.35 -15.09 -1.71
N SER A 93 -2.85 -15.60 -2.83
CA SER A 93 -1.42 -15.91 -2.99
C SER A 93 -0.49 -14.68 -2.88
N GLN A 94 -0.99 -13.49 -3.21
CA GLN A 94 -0.25 -12.23 -3.01
C GLN A 94 -0.17 -11.87 -1.52
N VAL A 95 -1.25 -12.11 -0.76
CA VAL A 95 -1.27 -11.97 0.71
C VAL A 95 -0.31 -12.95 1.36
N GLU A 96 -0.38 -14.22 1.00
CA GLU A 96 0.51 -15.29 1.51
C GLU A 96 1.99 -15.01 1.22
N ARG A 97 2.29 -14.38 0.09
CA ARG A 97 3.65 -13.95 -0.21
C ARG A 97 4.12 -12.89 0.77
N LEU A 98 3.32 -11.85 1.05
CA LEU A 98 3.65 -10.83 2.05
C LEU A 98 3.89 -11.44 3.42
N GLU A 99 3.08 -12.40 3.84
CA GLU A 99 3.23 -13.09 5.13
C GLU A 99 4.58 -13.83 5.21
N ARG A 100 4.97 -14.55 4.14
CA ARG A 100 6.29 -15.20 4.07
C ARG A 100 7.44 -14.18 4.10
N ASP A 101 7.30 -13.06 3.40
CA ASP A 101 8.31 -12.01 3.36
C ASP A 101 8.46 -11.33 4.74
N ILE A 102 7.34 -11.09 5.46
CA ILE A 102 7.34 -10.61 6.85
C ILE A 102 8.08 -11.60 7.75
N ASP A 103 7.73 -12.88 7.70
CA ASP A 103 8.34 -13.91 8.52
C ASP A 103 9.86 -13.98 8.28
N SER A 104 10.26 -13.94 7.01
CA SER A 104 11.68 -13.95 6.62
C SER A 104 12.45 -12.77 7.21
N LEU A 105 11.93 -11.56 7.11
CA LEU A 105 12.56 -10.36 7.67
C LEU A 105 12.58 -10.40 9.20
N ASN A 106 11.50 -10.88 9.81
CA ASN A 106 11.31 -10.88 11.26
C ASN A 106 12.25 -11.87 11.98
N THR A 107 12.76 -12.92 11.30
CA THR A 107 13.72 -13.87 11.89
C THR A 107 14.99 -13.22 12.46
N ARG A 108 15.36 -12.04 11.97
CA ARG A 108 16.57 -11.31 12.37
C ARG A 108 16.30 -10.21 13.40
N LEU A 109 15.04 -10.01 13.79
CA LEU A 109 14.62 -8.92 14.66
C LEU A 109 14.42 -9.41 16.10
N ALA A 110 14.97 -8.69 17.05
CA ALA A 110 14.67 -8.93 18.46
C ALA A 110 13.22 -8.52 18.79
N PRO A 111 12.56 -9.21 19.76
CA PRO A 111 11.25 -8.81 20.25
C PRO A 111 11.23 -7.36 20.73
N LEU A 112 10.12 -6.67 20.50
CA LEU A 112 9.92 -5.31 20.97
C LEU A 112 9.43 -5.30 22.41
N THR A 113 9.93 -4.33 23.19
CA THR A 113 9.49 -4.06 24.58
C THR A 113 8.66 -2.79 24.68
N SER A 114 8.59 -1.98 23.61
CA SER A 114 7.79 -0.75 23.50
C SER A 114 7.48 -0.45 22.03
N PHE A 115 6.67 0.57 21.77
CA PHE A 115 6.47 1.08 20.42
C PHE A 115 7.74 1.75 19.89
N VAL A 116 7.93 1.67 18.57
CA VAL A 116 9.05 2.32 17.86
C VAL A 116 8.58 3.69 17.36
N LEU A 117 9.35 4.72 17.66
CA LEU A 117 9.15 6.05 17.09
C LEU A 117 9.53 6.04 15.60
N PRO A 118 8.71 6.65 14.71
CA PRO A 118 9.04 6.75 13.30
C PRO A 118 10.34 7.54 13.08
N GLY A 119 11.35 6.92 12.44
CA GLY A 119 12.66 7.52 12.24
C GLY A 119 13.73 6.49 11.91
N GLY A 120 14.99 6.81 12.21
CA GLY A 120 16.14 5.96 11.94
C GLY A 120 16.86 6.33 10.63
N THR A 121 17.29 5.32 9.87
CA THR A 121 17.89 5.57 8.55
C THR A 121 16.88 6.23 7.59
N PRO A 122 17.33 6.90 6.51
CA PRO A 122 16.40 7.46 5.52
C PRO A 122 15.41 6.43 4.99
N ALA A 123 15.87 5.20 4.70
CA ALA A 123 14.98 4.10 4.29
C ALA A 123 13.94 3.77 5.37
N ALA A 124 14.35 3.65 6.65
CA ALA A 124 13.45 3.37 7.76
C ALA A 124 12.39 4.47 7.94
N ALA A 125 12.79 5.74 7.90
CA ALA A 125 11.89 6.88 8.02
C ALA A 125 10.83 6.90 6.89
N HIS A 126 11.24 6.65 5.64
CA HIS A 126 10.32 6.58 4.50
C HIS A 126 9.42 5.35 4.54
N LEU A 127 9.91 4.20 5.06
CA LEU A 127 9.06 3.01 5.29
C LEU A 127 7.96 3.30 6.33
N HIS A 128 8.27 4.02 7.40
CA HIS A 128 7.25 4.46 8.36
C HIS A 128 6.23 5.40 7.71
N LEU A 129 6.65 6.32 6.85
CA LEU A 129 5.74 7.19 6.10
C LEU A 129 4.83 6.35 5.18
N ALA A 130 5.41 5.47 4.35
CA ALA A 130 4.66 4.57 3.47
C ALA A 130 3.65 3.72 4.27
N ARG A 131 4.04 3.20 5.45
CA ARG A 131 3.18 2.46 6.36
C ARG A 131 1.95 3.27 6.80
N THR A 132 2.13 4.53 7.16
CA THR A 132 0.99 5.36 7.61
C THR A 132 0.04 5.71 6.46
N ILE A 133 0.55 5.89 5.25
CA ILE A 133 -0.24 6.09 4.04
C ILE A 133 -1.01 4.79 3.70
N CYS A 134 -0.32 3.64 3.73
CA CYS A 134 -0.92 2.32 3.54
C CYS A 134 -2.11 2.09 4.49
N ARG A 135 -1.96 2.40 5.77
CA ARG A 135 -3.03 2.31 6.77
C ARG A 135 -4.19 3.28 6.51
N ARG A 136 -3.93 4.44 5.90
CA ARG A 136 -4.98 5.35 5.44
C ARG A 136 -5.75 4.74 4.27
N ALA A 137 -5.06 4.16 3.29
CA ALA A 137 -5.68 3.47 2.16
C ALA A 137 -6.55 2.29 2.64
N GLU A 138 -6.05 1.47 3.56
CA GLU A 138 -6.80 0.37 4.19
C GLU A 138 -8.12 0.87 4.81
N ARG A 139 -8.07 1.94 5.64
CA ARG A 139 -9.28 2.50 6.26
C ARG A 139 -10.30 3.00 5.25
N ILE A 140 -9.85 3.64 4.17
CA ILE A 140 -10.74 4.12 3.09
C ILE A 140 -11.36 2.92 2.37
N MET A 141 -10.60 1.85 2.11
CA MET A 141 -11.11 0.63 1.49
C MET A 141 -12.13 -0.09 2.37
N VAL A 142 -11.91 -0.14 3.69
CA VAL A 142 -12.88 -0.70 4.65
C VAL A 142 -14.16 0.13 4.69
N GLU A 143 -14.07 1.46 4.69
CA GLU A 143 -15.23 2.34 4.61
C GLU A 143 -16.00 2.14 3.29
N LEU A 144 -15.28 1.99 2.18
CA LEU A 144 -15.88 1.71 0.87
C LEU A 144 -16.62 0.36 0.87
N ALA A 145 -15.99 -0.68 1.42
CA ALA A 145 -16.58 -2.02 1.51
C ALA A 145 -17.85 -2.07 2.38
N ALA A 146 -18.01 -1.14 3.30
CA ALA A 146 -19.22 -1.03 4.13
C ALA A 146 -20.41 -0.35 3.42
N LYS A 147 -20.19 0.24 2.23
CA LYS A 147 -21.26 0.88 1.47
C LYS A 147 -22.03 -0.14 0.65
N PRO A 148 -23.37 -0.04 0.58
CA PRO A 148 -24.17 -0.82 -0.35
C PRO A 148 -23.66 -0.65 -1.79
N ASP A 149 -23.65 -1.74 -2.56
CA ASP A 149 -23.30 -1.75 -4.00
C ASP A 149 -21.88 -1.30 -4.36
N GLU A 150 -20.98 -1.21 -3.37
CA GLU A 150 -19.57 -0.86 -3.55
C GLU A 150 -18.64 -2.05 -3.17
N PRO A 151 -18.62 -3.12 -3.97
CA PRO A 151 -17.82 -4.30 -3.65
C PRO A 151 -16.33 -3.97 -3.62
N VAL A 152 -15.64 -4.47 -2.60
CA VAL A 152 -14.18 -4.49 -2.46
C VAL A 152 -13.74 -5.91 -2.16
N SER A 153 -12.71 -6.41 -2.82
CA SER A 153 -12.22 -7.76 -2.61
C SER A 153 -11.67 -7.94 -1.19
N ALA A 154 -12.01 -9.05 -0.54
CA ALA A 154 -11.47 -9.38 0.79
C ALA A 154 -9.94 -9.51 0.74
N ALA A 155 -9.39 -10.11 -0.34
CA ALA A 155 -7.96 -10.23 -0.56
C ALA A 155 -7.28 -8.86 -0.64
N GLY A 156 -7.91 -7.84 -1.26
CA GLY A 156 -7.39 -6.48 -1.33
C GLY A 156 -7.27 -5.83 0.04
N ILE A 157 -8.30 -5.96 0.89
CA ILE A 157 -8.26 -5.43 2.28
C ILE A 157 -7.20 -6.15 3.09
N GLN A 158 -7.13 -7.49 3.02
CA GLN A 158 -6.12 -8.29 3.70
C GLN A 158 -4.71 -7.92 3.26
N TYR A 159 -4.51 -7.70 1.94
CA TYR A 159 -3.23 -7.29 1.39
C TYR A 159 -2.75 -5.97 2.01
N MET A 160 -3.59 -4.93 2.04
CA MET A 160 -3.22 -3.63 2.63
C MET A 160 -2.94 -3.73 4.12
N ASN A 161 -3.68 -4.55 4.84
CA ASN A 161 -3.42 -4.82 6.26
C ASN A 161 -2.02 -5.46 6.44
N ARG A 162 -1.71 -6.54 5.72
CA ARG A 162 -0.39 -7.21 5.76
C ARG A 162 0.73 -6.33 5.25
N LEU A 163 0.49 -5.50 4.22
CA LEU A 163 1.48 -4.55 3.72
C LEU A 163 1.89 -3.55 4.82
N SER A 164 0.95 -3.10 5.65
CA SER A 164 1.29 -2.22 6.78
C SER A 164 2.25 -2.88 7.77
N ASP A 165 2.08 -4.19 8.01
CA ASP A 165 2.95 -4.98 8.88
C ASP A 165 4.32 -5.22 8.22
N PHE A 166 4.33 -5.54 6.93
CA PHE A 166 5.56 -5.67 6.14
C PHE A 166 6.40 -4.38 6.21
N LEU A 167 5.79 -3.22 5.96
CA LEU A 167 6.49 -1.94 5.98
C LEU A 167 7.07 -1.61 7.36
N PHE A 168 6.38 -2.02 8.44
CA PHE A 168 6.91 -1.89 9.79
C PHE A 168 8.11 -2.81 10.04
N VAL A 169 8.02 -4.09 9.69
CA VAL A 169 9.13 -5.04 9.85
C VAL A 169 10.32 -4.64 8.99
N ALA A 170 10.07 -4.23 7.75
CA ALA A 170 11.09 -3.72 6.83
C ALA A 170 11.80 -2.47 7.39
N SER A 171 11.07 -1.53 8.03
CA SER A 171 11.69 -0.34 8.62
C SER A 171 12.70 -0.69 9.71
N ARG A 172 12.40 -1.70 10.53
CA ARG A 172 13.32 -2.20 11.55
C ARG A 172 14.52 -2.94 10.94
N SER A 173 14.26 -3.72 9.89
CA SER A 173 15.31 -4.47 9.20
C SER A 173 16.41 -3.54 8.64
N VAL A 174 16.03 -2.45 7.95
CA VAL A 174 16.99 -1.46 7.43
C VAL A 174 17.54 -0.51 8.49
N ASN A 175 17.04 -0.60 9.72
CA ASN A 175 17.50 0.17 10.86
C ASN A 175 18.44 -0.67 11.75
N ASN A 176 19.42 -1.32 11.11
CA ASN A 176 20.38 -2.22 11.73
C ASN A 176 19.71 -3.38 12.49
N ASN A 177 18.75 -4.04 11.83
CA ASN A 177 17.95 -5.12 12.41
C ASN A 177 17.33 -4.75 13.78
N GLY A 178 16.83 -3.52 13.89
CA GLY A 178 16.18 -3.00 15.09
C GLY A 178 17.12 -2.40 16.13
N ALA A 179 18.43 -2.53 16.01
CA ALA A 179 19.39 -1.95 16.96
C ALA A 179 19.42 -0.41 16.90
N GLY A 180 19.01 0.18 15.77
CA GLY A 180 18.85 1.62 15.59
C GLY A 180 17.45 2.15 15.93
N ASP A 181 16.54 1.30 16.40
CA ASP A 181 15.18 1.71 16.75
C ASP A 181 15.17 2.60 18.00
N VAL A 182 14.44 3.71 17.92
CA VAL A 182 14.19 4.57 19.07
C VAL A 182 12.85 4.18 19.68
N LEU A 183 12.87 3.64 20.89
CA LEU A 183 11.66 3.19 21.57
C LEU A 183 10.94 4.36 22.25
N TRP A 184 9.62 4.33 22.18
CA TRP A 184 8.77 5.27 22.87
C TRP A 184 8.84 5.05 24.41
N VAL A 185 9.03 6.13 25.15
CA VAL A 185 8.97 6.16 26.61
C VAL A 185 7.70 6.91 27.03
N PRO A 186 6.70 6.22 27.58
CA PRO A 186 5.46 6.86 27.99
C PRO A 186 5.69 7.99 29.00
N GLY A 187 5.16 9.18 28.70
CA GLY A 187 5.21 10.31 29.64
C GLY A 187 6.59 10.94 29.87
N GLN A 188 7.60 10.64 29.02
CA GLN A 188 8.97 11.14 29.18
C GLN A 188 9.07 12.67 29.33
N ASN A 189 8.14 13.42 28.74
CA ASN A 189 8.14 14.89 28.71
C ASN A 189 7.06 15.51 29.61
N ARG A 190 6.55 14.78 30.58
CA ARG A 190 5.53 15.24 31.54
C ARG A 190 6.19 15.63 32.88
#